data_25f1e2814d079dd83862e5840642ac02
#
_entry.id   25f1e2814d079dd83862e5840642ac02
#
_cell.length_a   1.000
_cell.length_b   1.000
_cell.length_c   1.000
_cell.angle_alpha   90.00
_cell.angle_beta   90.00
_cell.angle_gamma   90.00
#
_symmetry.space_group_name_H-M   'P 1'
#
loop_
_entity.id
_entity.type
_entity.pdbx_description
1 polymer ?
#
loop_
_entity_poly.entity_id
_entity_poly.type
_entity_poly.pdbx_seq_one_letter_code
_entity_poly.pdbx_strand_id
1 'polypeptide(L)'
;MGVSLGRILLAFRGFFGILFHGKLSDGLAARLGLARQAAKAAAPQPPAPDHVDGAIQILSILQRDARLIDFLMEDISAYDDEQVGAAVRTLHDLSRDTLKRYVDLVPVIDGVEGTFTSLGGTAVAKNPALVKFLGNVPAGLPQGGLLRHKGWAAKKVDLPVPKHGANVVAPAEIEIE
;
A
#
# COMPACT_ATOMS: atom_id res chain seq x y z
N MET A 1 31.07 -7.55 -52.11
CA MET A 1 30.74 -8.13 -50.79
C MET A 1 29.95 -9.44 -50.98
N GLY A 2 30.65 -10.60 -50.98
CA GLY A 2 30.03 -11.89 -51.19
C GLY A 2 29.29 -12.38 -49.96
N VAL A 3 27.99 -12.60 -50.07
CA VAL A 3 27.22 -13.23 -49.00
C VAL A 3 27.68 -14.67 -48.90
N SER A 4 28.32 -15.06 -47.78
CA SER A 4 28.81 -16.41 -47.58
C SER A 4 27.66 -17.44 -47.67
N LEU A 5 27.85 -18.48 -48.48
CA LEU A 5 26.85 -19.57 -48.67
C LEU A 5 26.35 -20.12 -47.34
N GLY A 6 27.21 -20.13 -46.32
CA GLY A 6 26.84 -20.53 -44.96
C GLY A 6 25.81 -19.65 -44.28
N ARG A 7 25.78 -18.34 -44.58
CA ARG A 7 24.77 -17.40 -44.02
C ARG A 7 23.42 -17.61 -44.66
N ILE A 8 23.36 -17.90 -45.93
CA ILE A 8 22.13 -18.20 -46.66
C ILE A 8 21.50 -19.48 -46.10
N LEU A 9 22.28 -20.53 -45.89
CA LEU A 9 21.83 -21.79 -45.35
C LEU A 9 21.29 -21.66 -43.91
N LEU A 10 21.94 -20.82 -43.08
CA LEU A 10 21.46 -20.50 -41.73
C LEU A 10 20.15 -19.74 -41.74
N ALA A 11 19.97 -18.82 -42.68
CA ALA A 11 18.70 -18.06 -42.83
C ALA A 11 17.53 -18.98 -43.21
N PHE A 12 17.76 -19.91 -44.16
CA PHE A 12 16.74 -20.91 -44.55
C PHE A 12 16.37 -21.82 -43.38
N ARG A 13 17.34 -22.32 -42.61
CA ARG A 13 17.08 -23.15 -41.43
C ARG A 13 16.31 -22.38 -40.35
N GLY A 14 16.59 -21.09 -40.16
CA GLY A 14 15.85 -20.24 -39.25
C GLY A 14 14.41 -20.03 -39.69
N PHE A 15 14.22 -19.68 -40.96
CA PHE A 15 12.90 -19.47 -41.54
C PHE A 15 11.98 -20.70 -41.40
N PHE A 16 12.45 -21.85 -41.82
CA PHE A 16 11.67 -23.11 -41.74
C PHE A 16 11.48 -23.57 -40.29
N GLY A 17 12.45 -23.34 -39.41
CA GLY A 17 12.33 -23.63 -37.98
C GLY A 17 11.21 -22.82 -37.31
N ILE A 18 11.10 -21.53 -37.64
CA ILE A 18 10.03 -20.67 -37.13
C ILE A 18 8.69 -21.05 -37.78
N LEU A 19 8.66 -21.28 -39.10
CA LEU A 19 7.44 -21.57 -39.83
C LEU A 19 6.76 -22.88 -39.39
N PHE A 20 7.53 -23.95 -39.17
CA PHE A 20 6.99 -25.27 -38.85
C PHE A 20 6.97 -25.60 -37.36
N HIS A 21 7.83 -25.00 -36.56
CA HIS A 21 7.97 -25.33 -35.12
C HIS A 21 7.69 -24.14 -34.18
N GLY A 22 7.45 -22.94 -34.72
CA GLY A 22 7.20 -21.73 -33.92
C GLY A 22 8.39 -21.31 -33.02
N LYS A 23 9.56 -21.95 -33.19
CA LYS A 23 10.74 -21.77 -32.32
C LYS A 23 12.02 -21.73 -33.15
N LEU A 24 12.96 -20.89 -32.76
CA LEU A 24 14.34 -20.94 -33.23
C LEU A 24 15.11 -21.92 -32.33
N SER A 25 15.85 -22.87 -32.91
CA SER A 25 16.66 -23.76 -32.07
C SER A 25 17.79 -22.99 -31.38
N ASP A 26 18.12 -23.35 -30.14
CA ASP A 26 19.11 -22.64 -29.32
C ASP A 26 20.50 -22.58 -30.01
N GLY A 27 20.88 -23.62 -30.71
CA GLY A 27 22.12 -23.68 -31.50
C GLY A 27 22.13 -22.70 -32.68
N LEU A 28 20.98 -22.43 -33.29
CA LEU A 28 20.85 -21.46 -34.38
C LEU A 28 20.78 -20.01 -33.84
N ALA A 29 20.11 -19.80 -32.73
CA ALA A 29 20.08 -18.53 -32.03
C ALA A 29 21.47 -18.07 -31.59
N ALA A 30 22.28 -18.98 -31.03
CA ALA A 30 23.67 -18.72 -30.65
C ALA A 30 24.55 -18.35 -31.85
N ARG A 31 24.41 -19.04 -33.00
CA ARG A 31 25.17 -18.75 -34.23
C ARG A 31 24.77 -17.43 -34.91
N LEU A 32 23.52 -16.99 -34.69
CA LEU A 32 23.03 -15.70 -35.19
C LEU A 32 23.32 -14.53 -34.22
N GLY A 33 23.99 -14.80 -33.09
CA GLY A 33 24.26 -13.78 -32.08
C GLY A 33 23.00 -13.30 -31.32
N LEU A 34 21.88 -14.02 -31.49
CA LEU A 34 20.67 -13.83 -30.76
C LEU A 34 20.80 -14.55 -29.42
N ALA A 35 21.66 -14.05 -28.54
CA ALA A 35 21.67 -14.51 -27.17
C ALA A 35 20.25 -14.28 -26.60
N ARG A 36 19.60 -15.38 -26.22
CA ARG A 36 18.43 -15.29 -25.36
C ARG A 36 18.91 -14.50 -24.16
N GLN A 37 18.48 -13.24 -24.00
CA GLN A 37 18.59 -12.60 -22.70
C GLN A 37 17.87 -13.55 -21.76
N ALA A 38 18.65 -14.37 -21.04
CA ALA A 38 18.12 -15.12 -19.92
C ALA A 38 17.36 -14.07 -19.13
N ALA A 39 16.04 -14.23 -19.07
CA ALA A 39 15.26 -13.38 -18.20
C ALA A 39 16.01 -13.43 -16.88
N LYS A 40 16.63 -12.32 -16.51
CA LYS A 40 17.38 -12.18 -15.26
C LYS A 40 16.42 -12.70 -14.23
N ALA A 41 16.67 -13.89 -13.71
CA ALA A 41 15.80 -14.51 -12.73
C ALA A 41 15.51 -13.39 -11.74
N ALA A 42 14.28 -12.91 -11.72
CA ALA A 42 13.89 -11.87 -10.79
C ALA A 42 14.36 -12.39 -9.44
N ALA A 43 15.23 -11.65 -8.78
CA ALA A 43 15.61 -11.98 -7.41
C ALA A 43 14.31 -12.29 -6.67
N PRO A 44 14.24 -13.36 -5.84
CA PRO A 44 13.01 -13.70 -5.15
C PRO A 44 12.45 -12.41 -4.56
N GLN A 45 11.32 -11.94 -5.09
CA GLN A 45 10.65 -10.81 -4.49
C GLN A 45 10.35 -11.24 -3.05
N PRO A 46 10.70 -10.44 -2.05
CA PRO A 46 10.25 -10.71 -0.70
C PRO A 46 8.74 -10.99 -0.77
N PRO A 47 8.24 -12.01 -0.07
CA PRO A 47 6.81 -12.31 -0.06
C PRO A 47 6.06 -11.00 0.18
N ALA A 48 5.01 -10.76 -0.61
CA ALA A 48 4.17 -9.58 -0.41
C ALA A 48 3.78 -9.53 1.08
N PRO A 49 3.91 -8.37 1.75
CA PRO A 49 3.61 -8.28 3.16
C PRO A 49 2.19 -8.82 3.38
N ASP A 50 2.03 -9.75 4.30
CA ASP A 50 0.73 -10.24 4.68
C ASP A 50 -0.04 -9.05 5.28
N HIS A 51 -1.26 -8.81 4.83
CA HIS A 51 -2.11 -7.73 5.36
C HIS A 51 -2.30 -7.87 6.88
N VAL A 52 -2.26 -9.10 7.39
CA VAL A 52 -2.32 -9.41 8.83
C VAL A 52 -1.10 -8.85 9.55
N ASP A 53 0.11 -9.01 9.00
CA ASP A 53 1.35 -8.52 9.61
C ASP A 53 1.32 -7.00 9.80
N GLY A 54 0.84 -6.25 8.80
CA GLY A 54 0.70 -4.79 8.89
C GLY A 54 -0.33 -4.35 9.94
N ALA A 55 -1.44 -5.07 10.06
CA ALA A 55 -2.46 -4.80 11.06
C ALA A 55 -1.94 -5.07 12.49
N ILE A 56 -1.32 -6.23 12.72
CA ILE A 56 -0.73 -6.56 14.03
C ILE A 56 0.36 -5.56 14.40
N GLN A 57 1.16 -5.14 13.44
CA GLN A 57 2.25 -4.19 13.66
C GLN A 57 1.73 -2.82 14.13
N ILE A 58 0.73 -2.25 13.45
CA ILE A 58 0.18 -0.95 13.87
C ILE A 58 -0.54 -1.04 15.22
N LEU A 59 -1.26 -2.14 15.49
CA LEU A 59 -1.87 -2.38 16.80
C LEU A 59 -0.82 -2.52 17.89
N SER A 60 0.28 -3.23 17.66
CA SER A 60 1.38 -3.39 18.62
C SER A 60 2.07 -2.05 18.94
N ILE A 61 2.22 -1.18 17.94
CA ILE A 61 2.78 0.16 18.14
C ILE A 61 1.84 1.01 19.00
N LEU A 62 0.54 1.05 18.67
CA LEU A 62 -0.46 1.82 19.43
C LEU A 62 -0.63 1.28 20.85
N GLN A 63 -0.54 -0.04 21.05
CA GLN A 63 -0.56 -0.62 22.38
C GLN A 63 0.68 -0.26 23.19
N ARG A 64 1.88 -0.39 22.61
CA ARG A 64 3.14 -0.13 23.29
C ARG A 64 3.30 1.35 23.70
N ASP A 65 2.98 2.27 22.78
CA ASP A 65 3.27 3.69 22.95
C ASP A 65 2.08 4.46 23.57
N ALA A 66 0.86 3.97 23.43
CA ALA A 66 -0.35 4.66 23.87
C ALA A 66 -1.30 3.80 24.75
N ARG A 67 -1.05 2.50 24.93
CA ARG A 67 -1.96 1.59 25.66
C ARG A 67 -3.38 1.55 25.08
N LEU A 68 -3.50 1.81 23.78
CA LEU A 68 -4.81 1.96 23.12
C LEU A 68 -5.67 0.70 23.24
N ILE A 69 -5.07 -0.48 23.07
CA ILE A 69 -5.83 -1.74 23.09
C ILE A 69 -6.35 -2.06 24.49
N ASP A 70 -5.52 -1.82 25.53
CA ASP A 70 -5.96 -1.99 26.91
C ASP A 70 -7.18 -1.11 27.20
N PHE A 71 -7.11 0.17 26.85
CA PHE A 71 -8.21 1.11 27.06
C PHE A 71 -9.49 0.67 26.33
N LEU A 72 -9.38 0.21 25.08
CA LEU A 72 -10.54 -0.22 24.28
C LEU A 72 -11.16 -1.54 24.77
N MET A 73 -10.37 -2.37 25.43
CA MET A 73 -10.84 -3.68 25.94
C MET A 73 -11.28 -3.62 27.41
N GLU A 74 -11.06 -2.50 28.09
CA GLU A 74 -11.49 -2.29 29.47
C GLU A 74 -12.98 -1.95 29.55
N ASP A 75 -13.69 -2.47 30.57
CA ASP A 75 -15.05 -2.07 30.88
C ASP A 75 -15.05 -0.75 31.64
N ILE A 76 -15.37 0.34 30.93
CA ILE A 76 -15.40 1.68 31.47
C ILE A 76 -16.74 2.07 32.11
N SER A 77 -17.72 1.20 32.17
CA SER A 77 -19.08 1.48 32.67
C SER A 77 -19.12 1.87 34.16
N ALA A 78 -18.10 1.49 34.93
CA ALA A 78 -17.99 1.77 36.34
C ALA A 78 -17.32 3.13 36.67
N TYR A 79 -16.74 3.81 35.66
CA TYR A 79 -16.03 5.09 35.84
C TYR A 79 -16.96 6.26 35.55
N ASP A 80 -16.74 7.37 36.23
CA ASP A 80 -17.44 8.61 35.93
C ASP A 80 -16.89 9.34 34.69
N ASP A 81 -17.65 10.29 34.15
CA ASP A 81 -17.30 11.02 32.94
C ASP A 81 -16.00 11.84 33.09
N GLU A 82 -15.66 12.31 34.29
CA GLU A 82 -14.45 13.06 34.56
C GLU A 82 -13.22 12.18 34.48
N GLN A 83 -13.29 10.97 35.04
CA GLN A 83 -12.21 9.97 34.98
C GLN A 83 -11.98 9.51 33.54
N VAL A 84 -13.06 9.15 32.83
CA VAL A 84 -13.00 8.76 31.41
C VAL A 84 -12.47 9.92 30.57
N GLY A 85 -12.94 11.14 30.77
CA GLY A 85 -12.49 12.32 30.06
C GLY A 85 -11.00 12.63 30.25
N ALA A 86 -10.47 12.43 31.44
CA ALA A 86 -9.04 12.59 31.73
C ALA A 86 -8.19 11.53 31.00
N ALA A 87 -8.60 10.25 31.08
CA ALA A 87 -7.94 9.14 30.41
C ALA A 87 -7.94 9.31 28.88
N VAL A 88 -9.08 9.71 28.29
CA VAL A 88 -9.22 9.93 26.84
C VAL A 88 -8.31 11.05 26.35
N ARG A 89 -8.11 12.14 27.09
CA ARG A 89 -7.18 13.21 26.67
C ARG A 89 -5.75 12.71 26.60
N THR A 90 -5.32 11.96 27.61
CA THR A 90 -3.97 11.35 27.61
C THR A 90 -3.81 10.36 26.46
N LEU A 91 -4.77 9.47 26.27
CA LEU A 91 -4.79 8.51 25.20
C LEU A 91 -4.76 9.16 23.80
N HIS A 92 -5.55 10.24 23.62
CA HIS A 92 -5.57 11.02 22.38
C HIS A 92 -4.19 11.58 22.05
N ASP A 93 -3.52 12.23 23.01
CA ASP A 93 -2.22 12.84 22.78
C ASP A 93 -1.15 11.78 22.46
N LEU A 94 -1.09 10.69 23.23
CA LEU A 94 -0.16 9.60 22.99
C LEU A 94 -0.42 8.91 21.65
N SER A 95 -1.69 8.62 21.32
CA SER A 95 -2.04 7.97 20.05
C SER A 95 -1.73 8.87 18.84
N ARG A 96 -2.04 10.17 18.93
CA ARG A 96 -1.73 11.17 17.91
C ARG A 96 -0.23 11.27 17.64
N ASP A 97 0.57 11.36 18.70
CA ASP A 97 2.02 11.51 18.58
C ASP A 97 2.66 10.22 18.05
N THR A 98 2.13 9.07 18.45
CA THR A 98 2.51 7.77 17.90
C THR A 98 2.21 7.69 16.41
N LEU A 99 1.00 8.02 15.98
CA LEU A 99 0.64 8.03 14.56
C LEU A 99 1.54 8.97 13.75
N LYS A 100 1.76 10.20 14.21
CA LYS A 100 2.64 11.18 13.54
C LYS A 100 4.09 10.71 13.40
N ARG A 101 4.58 9.89 14.33
CA ARG A 101 5.94 9.32 14.28
C ARG A 101 6.11 8.34 13.13
N TYR A 102 5.09 7.54 12.83
CA TYR A 102 5.17 6.43 11.89
C TYR A 102 4.41 6.67 10.57
N VAL A 103 3.44 7.58 10.57
CA VAL A 103 2.56 7.82 9.42
C VAL A 103 2.42 9.31 9.16
N ASP A 104 2.88 9.77 7.99
CA ASP A 104 2.65 11.13 7.52
C ASP A 104 1.25 11.23 6.90
N LEU A 105 0.28 11.69 7.69
CA LEU A 105 -1.11 11.86 7.28
C LEU A 105 -1.34 13.25 6.72
N VAL A 106 -1.86 13.31 5.50
CA VAL A 106 -2.23 14.56 4.82
C VAL A 106 -3.70 14.54 4.41
N PRO A 107 -4.36 15.70 4.27
CA PRO A 107 -5.72 15.73 3.74
C PRO A 107 -5.74 15.29 2.26
N VAL A 108 -6.79 14.57 1.84
CA VAL A 108 -7.02 14.24 0.43
C VAL A 108 -7.42 15.48 -0.36
N ILE A 109 -8.24 16.35 0.24
CA ILE A 109 -8.64 17.64 -0.31
C ILE A 109 -8.17 18.74 0.66
N ASP A 110 -7.34 19.64 0.16
CA ASP A 110 -6.94 20.83 0.90
C ASP A 110 -8.07 21.86 0.82
N GLY A 111 -8.77 22.06 1.93
CA GLY A 111 -9.94 22.91 2.01
C GLY A 111 -10.46 23.03 3.44
N VAL A 112 -11.42 23.95 3.64
CA VAL A 112 -12.09 24.14 4.92
C VAL A 112 -13.40 23.38 4.92
N GLU A 113 -13.57 22.45 5.86
CA GLU A 113 -14.84 21.72 6.04
C GLU A 113 -15.99 22.69 6.33
N GLY A 114 -17.15 22.41 5.75
CA GLY A 114 -18.29 23.32 5.83
C GLY A 114 -18.32 24.40 4.73
N THR A 115 -17.30 24.47 3.85
CA THR A 115 -17.27 25.45 2.74
C THR A 115 -17.40 24.77 1.38
N PHE A 116 -17.75 25.57 0.36
CA PHE A 116 -17.79 25.07 -1.02
C PHE A 116 -16.37 24.85 -1.55
N THR A 117 -16.15 23.66 -2.11
CA THR A 117 -14.87 23.29 -2.73
C THR A 117 -15.11 22.95 -4.20
N SER A 118 -14.35 23.60 -5.08
CA SER A 118 -14.37 23.33 -6.53
C SER A 118 -13.48 22.10 -6.82
N LEU A 119 -14.03 21.15 -7.55
CA LEU A 119 -13.34 19.92 -7.96
C LEU A 119 -13.19 19.81 -9.49
N GLY A 120 -13.69 20.79 -10.22
CA GLY A 120 -13.84 20.76 -11.68
C GLY A 120 -12.61 20.25 -12.42
N GLY A 121 -12.72 19.07 -13.03
CA GLY A 121 -11.69 18.48 -13.88
C GLY A 121 -10.46 17.88 -13.17
N THR A 122 -10.38 17.96 -11.84
CA THR A 122 -9.23 17.43 -11.09
C THR A 122 -9.16 15.90 -11.16
N ALA A 123 -7.95 15.35 -11.14
CA ALA A 123 -7.72 13.89 -11.07
C ALA A 123 -8.35 13.28 -9.80
N VAL A 124 -8.36 14.04 -8.70
CA VAL A 124 -8.95 13.63 -7.42
C VAL A 124 -10.44 13.37 -7.57
N ALA A 125 -11.19 14.26 -8.23
CA ALA A 125 -12.62 14.12 -8.43
C ALA A 125 -13.01 12.88 -9.27
N LYS A 126 -12.11 12.40 -10.12
CA LYS A 126 -12.32 11.24 -11.01
C LYS A 126 -12.03 9.91 -10.32
N ASN A 127 -11.42 9.94 -9.14
CA ASN A 127 -11.02 8.72 -8.44
C ASN A 127 -11.98 8.41 -7.26
N PRO A 128 -12.84 7.39 -7.39
CA PRO A 128 -13.80 7.03 -6.33
C PRO A 128 -13.15 6.53 -5.04
N ALA A 129 -11.88 6.15 -5.08
CA ALA A 129 -11.12 5.80 -3.87
C ALA A 129 -10.70 7.05 -3.07
N LEU A 130 -10.63 8.21 -3.70
CA LEU A 130 -10.22 9.46 -3.06
C LEU A 130 -11.42 10.33 -2.67
N VAL A 131 -12.48 10.35 -3.46
CA VAL A 131 -13.65 11.22 -3.23
C VAL A 131 -14.94 10.43 -3.35
N LYS A 132 -15.79 10.55 -2.34
CA LYS A 132 -17.16 10.05 -2.33
C LYS A 132 -18.13 11.21 -2.38
N PHE A 133 -18.94 11.28 -3.42
CA PHE A 133 -20.03 12.25 -3.52
C PHE A 133 -21.26 11.78 -2.75
N LEU A 134 -21.93 12.70 -2.07
CA LEU A 134 -23.11 12.43 -1.25
C LEU A 134 -24.25 13.38 -1.68
N GLY A 135 -25.50 12.93 -1.49
CA GLY A 135 -26.70 13.70 -1.82
C GLY A 135 -27.13 13.55 -3.28
N ASN A 136 -27.66 14.60 -3.87
CA ASN A 136 -28.19 14.58 -5.23
C ASN A 136 -27.06 14.72 -6.28
N VAL A 137 -26.38 13.61 -6.55
CA VAL A 137 -25.23 13.56 -7.46
C VAL A 137 -25.72 13.53 -8.91
N PRO A 138 -25.31 14.50 -9.78
CA PRO A 138 -25.67 14.49 -11.19
C PRO A 138 -25.07 13.29 -11.92
N ALA A 139 -25.64 12.94 -13.10
CA ALA A 139 -25.15 11.84 -13.93
C ALA A 139 -23.70 12.02 -14.44
N GLY A 140 -23.20 13.26 -14.48
CA GLY A 140 -21.80 13.59 -14.83
C GLY A 140 -20.95 13.85 -13.61
N LEU A 141 -19.64 14.12 -13.84
CA LEU A 141 -18.71 14.47 -12.76
C LEU A 141 -19.09 15.83 -12.15
N PRO A 142 -19.34 15.91 -10.83
CA PRO A 142 -19.66 17.17 -10.18
C PRO A 142 -18.52 18.19 -10.29
N GLN A 143 -18.84 19.46 -10.50
CA GLN A 143 -17.86 20.55 -10.58
C GLN A 143 -17.34 20.95 -9.18
N GLY A 144 -18.08 20.59 -8.13
CA GLY A 144 -17.74 20.88 -6.74
C GLY A 144 -18.94 20.67 -5.83
N GLY A 145 -18.77 20.98 -4.56
CA GLY A 145 -19.80 20.84 -3.54
C GLY A 145 -19.33 21.29 -2.17
N LEU A 146 -20.19 21.14 -1.19
CA LEU A 146 -19.88 21.43 0.20
C LEU A 146 -18.94 20.36 0.74
N LEU A 147 -17.72 20.72 1.13
CA LEU A 147 -16.74 19.82 1.72
C LEU A 147 -17.20 19.39 3.12
N ARG A 148 -17.68 18.16 3.26
CA ARG A 148 -18.12 17.63 4.56
C ARG A 148 -16.97 17.08 5.39
N HIS A 149 -16.00 16.44 4.71
CA HIS A 149 -14.80 15.88 5.32
C HIS A 149 -13.68 15.90 4.29
N LYS A 150 -12.51 16.42 4.68
CA LYS A 150 -11.36 16.55 3.77
C LYS A 150 -10.67 15.22 3.42
N GLY A 151 -11.00 14.16 4.12
CA GLY A 151 -10.34 12.85 3.97
C GLY A 151 -8.93 12.83 4.51
N TRP A 152 -8.37 11.63 4.64
CA TRP A 152 -6.99 11.42 5.04
C TRP A 152 -6.29 10.48 4.08
N ALA A 153 -5.06 10.83 3.70
CA ALA A 153 -4.17 9.97 2.94
C ALA A 153 -2.84 9.81 3.70
N ALA A 154 -2.31 8.61 3.68
CA ALA A 154 -0.97 8.34 4.19
C ALA A 154 0.04 8.66 3.09
N LYS A 155 0.73 9.81 3.21
CA LYS A 155 1.78 10.22 2.28
C LYS A 155 3.04 9.39 2.44
N LYS A 156 3.36 9.02 3.68
CA LYS A 156 4.49 8.16 4.03
C LYS A 156 4.07 7.26 5.19
N VAL A 157 4.48 6.00 5.12
CA VAL A 157 4.34 5.03 6.19
C VAL A 157 5.73 4.46 6.47
N ASP A 158 6.20 4.60 7.71
CA ASP A 158 7.55 4.21 8.15
C ASP A 158 7.45 3.33 9.40
N LEU A 159 6.90 2.13 9.22
CA LEU A 159 6.75 1.17 10.30
C LEU A 159 8.04 0.38 10.48
N PRO A 160 8.43 0.04 11.71
CA PRO A 160 9.54 -0.86 11.98
C PRO A 160 9.28 -2.23 11.33
N VAL A 161 10.34 -2.99 11.07
CA VAL A 161 10.19 -4.33 10.48
C VAL A 161 9.37 -5.22 11.44
N PRO A 162 8.30 -5.89 10.97
CA PRO A 162 7.50 -6.76 11.82
C PRO A 162 8.37 -7.91 12.35
N LYS A 163 8.16 -8.28 13.60
CA LYS A 163 8.72 -9.52 14.15
C LYS A 163 7.90 -10.66 13.56
N HIS A 164 8.46 -11.37 12.57
CA HIS A 164 7.78 -12.48 11.91
C HIS A 164 7.30 -13.52 12.92
N GLY A 165 6.05 -13.97 12.76
CA GLY A 165 5.54 -15.23 13.31
C GLY A 165 4.74 -15.15 14.62
N ALA A 166 4.41 -13.97 15.14
CA ALA A 166 3.56 -13.89 16.32
C ALA A 166 2.35 -12.96 16.08
N ASN A 167 1.14 -13.52 16.06
CA ASN A 167 -0.11 -12.76 16.12
C ASN A 167 -0.33 -12.18 17.53
N VAL A 168 0.74 -11.66 18.15
CA VAL A 168 0.73 -11.11 19.49
C VAL A 168 0.89 -9.60 19.40
N VAL A 169 -0.12 -8.87 19.86
CA VAL A 169 -0.12 -7.40 19.91
C VAL A 169 0.75 -6.90 21.06
N ALA A 170 0.64 -7.53 22.23
CA ALA A 170 1.50 -7.31 23.39
C ALA A 170 1.70 -8.62 24.13
N PRO A 171 2.92 -8.92 24.61
CA PRO A 171 3.15 -10.11 25.45
C PRO A 171 2.47 -9.96 26.82
N ALA A 172 2.12 -11.08 27.42
CA ALA A 172 1.74 -11.11 28.84
C ALA A 172 2.97 -10.77 29.70
N GLU A 173 2.77 -10.01 30.75
CA GLU A 173 3.79 -9.66 31.75
C GLU A 173 3.53 -10.45 33.04
N ILE A 174 4.53 -11.14 33.56
CA ILE A 174 4.46 -11.92 34.79
C ILE A 174 5.59 -11.48 35.71
N GLU A 175 5.24 -10.94 36.85
CA GLU A 175 6.22 -10.65 37.92
C GLU A 175 6.50 -11.93 38.72
N ILE A 176 7.80 -12.20 38.94
CA ILE A 176 8.26 -13.35 39.72
C ILE A 176 8.89 -12.79 41.01
N GLU A 177 8.33 -13.20 42.16
CA GLU A 177 8.85 -12.85 43.48
C GLU A 177 10.11 -13.65 43.86
#